data_9511629cba02b67e90331771c810cd50
#
_entry.id   9511629cba02b67e90331771c810cd50
#
_cell.length_a   1.000
_cell.length_b   1.000
_cell.length_c   1.000
_cell.angle_alpha   90.00
_cell.angle_beta   90.00
_cell.angle_gamma   90.00
#
_symmetry.space_group_name_H-M   'P 1'
#
loop_
_entity.id
_entity.type
_entity.pdbx_description
1 polymer ?
#
loop_
_entity_poly.entity_id
_entity_poly.type
_entity_poly.pdbx_seq_one_letter_code
_entity_poly.pdbx_strand_id
1 'polypeptide(L)'
;MKKAVEEIPVYMFMGFLESGKTTFANETLIERGFTEGEPTLLLVCEEGIEEYDEEYLKSQNIFVEYLEEENMNTEYLLDLQDKYQPTRVMIEYNGTWKVDKLFGIRVPKGWTVVQVITFVDSTTFDVYINNMKAMMMEQLSTADMIIFNRCDENTKKAEYRRSIKAFNRRAQVIFENKDGLADVDDEEVFLPYDINQPVIELEDDDFGIFYID
;
A
#
# COMPACT_ATOMS: atom_id res chain seq x y z
N MET A 1 1.76 -33.18 14.03
CA MET A 1 0.97 -31.93 13.99
C MET A 1 1.79 -30.92 13.18
N LYS A 2 1.35 -30.52 11.98
CA LYS A 2 1.98 -29.40 11.27
C LYS A 2 1.74 -28.15 12.14
N LYS A 3 2.79 -27.44 12.56
CA LYS A 3 2.64 -26.11 13.17
C LYS A 3 1.87 -25.25 12.17
N ALA A 4 0.79 -24.61 12.60
CA ALA A 4 0.16 -23.58 11.80
C ALA A 4 1.26 -22.55 11.46
N VAL A 5 1.35 -22.18 10.19
CA VAL A 5 2.25 -21.11 9.78
C VAL A 5 1.60 -19.83 10.28
N GLU A 6 2.33 -19.04 11.02
CA GLU A 6 1.87 -17.73 11.47
C GLU A 6 1.77 -16.82 10.23
N GLU A 7 0.62 -16.22 10.04
CA GLU A 7 0.41 -15.30 8.92
C GLU A 7 1.08 -13.97 9.24
N ILE A 8 1.84 -13.47 8.27
CA ILE A 8 2.54 -12.19 8.33
C ILE A 8 1.84 -11.24 7.35
N PRO A 9 1.07 -10.28 7.85
CA PRO A 9 0.34 -9.35 6.99
C PRO A 9 1.30 -8.45 6.19
N VAL A 10 1.01 -8.32 4.90
CA VAL A 10 1.71 -7.43 3.98
C VAL A 10 0.78 -6.30 3.56
N TYR A 11 1.18 -5.07 3.82
CA TYR A 11 0.50 -3.85 3.40
C TYR A 11 1.27 -3.22 2.24
N MET A 12 0.58 -2.90 1.16
CA MET A 12 1.20 -2.35 -0.03
C MET A 12 0.74 -0.92 -0.29
N PHE A 13 1.69 -0.02 -0.46
CA PHE A 13 1.48 1.38 -0.81
C PHE A 13 1.91 1.59 -2.25
N MET A 14 0.95 1.88 -3.10
CA MET A 14 1.13 2.10 -4.53
C MET A 14 0.79 3.56 -4.90
N GLY A 15 1.20 3.99 -6.05
CA GLY A 15 0.99 5.36 -6.54
C GLY A 15 2.26 5.88 -7.21
N PHE A 16 2.13 6.89 -8.06
CA PHE A 16 3.28 7.53 -8.71
C PHE A 16 4.17 8.26 -7.71
N LEU A 17 5.37 8.63 -8.17
CA LEU A 17 6.31 9.43 -7.38
C LEU A 17 5.59 10.67 -6.82
N GLU A 18 5.91 11.02 -5.58
CA GLU A 18 5.32 12.17 -4.87
C GLU A 18 3.79 12.11 -4.65
N SER A 19 3.18 10.94 -4.81
CA SER A 19 1.74 10.77 -4.55
C SER A 19 1.36 10.78 -3.06
N GLY A 20 2.32 10.82 -2.14
CA GLY A 20 2.10 10.86 -0.70
C GLY A 20 2.24 9.51 0.02
N LYS A 21 2.82 8.49 -0.62
CA LYS A 21 3.07 7.17 -0.02
C LYS A 21 3.91 7.27 1.26
N THR A 22 5.10 7.89 1.13
CA THR A 22 6.07 8.05 2.22
C THR A 22 5.49 8.86 3.37
N THR A 23 4.79 9.96 3.08
CA THR A 23 4.11 10.77 4.09
C THR A 23 3.12 9.94 4.89
N PHE A 24 2.24 9.20 4.21
CA PHE A 24 1.26 8.32 4.85
C PHE A 24 1.93 7.21 5.67
N ALA A 25 2.98 6.59 5.14
CA ALA A 25 3.72 5.55 5.85
C ALA A 25 4.36 6.11 7.14
N ASN A 26 4.99 7.28 7.07
CA ASN A 26 5.55 7.95 8.24
C ASN A 26 4.48 8.27 9.29
N GLU A 27 3.36 8.89 8.90
CA GLU A 27 2.26 9.18 9.82
C GLU A 27 1.71 7.90 10.47
N THR A 28 1.52 6.84 9.68
CA THR A 28 1.01 5.56 10.15
C THR A 28 1.96 4.89 11.15
N LEU A 29 3.25 4.86 10.82
CA LEU A 29 4.27 4.20 11.63
C LEU A 29 4.61 4.99 12.90
N ILE A 30 4.73 6.32 12.77
CA ILE A 30 5.23 7.18 13.83
C ILE A 30 4.09 7.71 14.71
N GLU A 31 3.11 8.35 14.10
CA GLU A 31 2.09 9.10 14.85
C GLU A 31 0.97 8.20 15.39
N ARG A 32 0.60 7.16 14.64
CA ARG A 32 -0.51 6.28 14.99
C ARG A 32 -0.10 5.01 15.73
N GLY A 33 1.21 4.75 15.84
CA GLY A 33 1.73 3.58 16.55
C GLY A 33 1.25 2.24 15.99
N PHE A 34 1.02 2.18 14.67
CA PHE A 34 0.44 1.03 13.99
C PHE A 34 1.15 -0.30 14.25
N THR A 35 2.46 -0.24 14.51
CA THR A 35 3.27 -1.44 14.72
C THR A 35 3.21 -1.99 16.14
N GLU A 36 2.75 -1.19 17.10
CA GLU A 36 2.70 -1.53 18.53
C GLU A 36 4.04 -2.07 19.08
N GLY A 37 5.16 -1.69 18.45
CA GLY A 37 6.51 -2.14 18.80
C GLY A 37 6.86 -3.55 18.29
N GLU A 38 6.01 -4.17 17.48
CA GLU A 38 6.29 -5.46 16.85
C GLU A 38 7.31 -5.32 15.71
N PRO A 39 8.15 -6.36 15.47
CA PRO A 39 9.11 -6.34 14.37
C PRO A 39 8.43 -6.10 13.03
N THR A 40 8.65 -4.95 12.43
CA THR A 40 8.07 -4.55 11.16
C THR A 40 9.15 -4.32 10.13
N LEU A 41 9.01 -4.93 8.93
CA LEU A 41 9.89 -4.70 7.80
C LEU A 41 9.23 -3.72 6.84
N LEU A 42 9.89 -2.59 6.58
CA LEU A 42 9.49 -1.58 5.61
C LEU A 42 10.40 -1.68 4.38
N LEU A 43 9.84 -2.12 3.26
CA LEU A 43 10.51 -2.19 1.97
C LEU A 43 10.22 -0.92 1.17
N VAL A 44 11.25 -0.16 0.83
CA VAL A 44 11.16 1.10 0.09
C VAL A 44 11.72 0.88 -1.32
N CYS A 45 10.85 0.90 -2.32
CA CYS A 45 11.22 0.64 -3.72
C CYS A 45 11.34 1.92 -4.54
N GLU A 46 11.22 3.08 -3.93
CA GLU A 46 11.27 4.37 -4.62
C GLU A 46 11.93 5.42 -3.73
N GLU A 47 12.95 6.11 -4.24
CA GLU A 47 13.53 7.27 -3.56
C GLU A 47 12.73 8.52 -3.94
N GLY A 48 12.10 9.15 -2.94
CA GLY A 48 11.35 10.38 -3.08
C GLY A 48 12.04 11.57 -2.40
N ILE A 49 11.32 12.68 -2.27
CA ILE A 49 11.79 13.88 -1.53
C ILE A 49 11.67 13.65 -0.02
N GLU A 50 10.63 12.94 0.39
CA GLU A 50 10.39 12.57 1.79
C GLU A 50 11.30 11.40 2.16
N GLU A 51 11.94 11.49 3.33
CA GLU A 51 12.85 10.47 3.83
C GLU A 51 12.30 9.86 5.13
N TYR A 52 12.74 8.65 5.44
CA TYR A 52 12.47 7.97 6.69
C TYR A 52 13.57 8.28 7.72
N ASP A 53 13.17 8.61 8.95
CA ASP A 53 14.11 8.65 10.08
C ASP A 53 14.42 7.21 10.53
N GLU A 54 15.41 6.60 9.88
CA GLU A 54 15.76 5.20 10.11
C GLU A 54 16.22 4.93 11.55
N GLU A 55 16.89 5.89 12.20
CA GLU A 55 17.32 5.73 13.60
C GLU A 55 16.11 5.67 14.53
N TYR A 56 15.16 6.57 14.31
CA TYR A 56 13.93 6.57 15.08
C TYR A 56 13.10 5.31 14.79
N LEU A 57 12.86 4.95 13.55
CA LEU A 57 12.09 3.76 13.16
C LEU A 57 12.72 2.48 13.74
N LYS A 58 14.02 2.34 13.68
CA LYS A 58 14.74 1.22 14.29
C LYS A 58 14.56 1.17 15.80
N SER A 59 14.49 2.32 16.48
CA SER A 59 14.20 2.37 17.91
C SER A 59 12.79 1.86 18.25
N GLN A 60 11.87 1.90 17.28
CA GLN A 60 10.50 1.39 17.36
C GLN A 60 10.36 -0.05 16.80
N ASN A 61 11.50 -0.74 16.59
CA ASN A 61 11.54 -2.10 16.01
C ASN A 61 11.06 -2.19 14.54
N ILE A 62 11.22 -1.09 13.78
CA ILE A 62 10.89 -1.01 12.36
C ILE A 62 12.21 -0.97 11.58
N PHE A 63 12.37 -1.91 10.65
CA PHE A 63 13.57 -2.06 9.83
C PHE A 63 13.29 -1.61 8.41
N VAL A 64 14.03 -0.61 7.93
CA VAL A 64 13.90 -0.08 6.58
C VAL A 64 14.92 -0.74 5.67
N GLU A 65 14.47 -1.21 4.50
CA GLU A 65 15.33 -1.74 3.44
C GLU A 65 14.94 -1.10 2.10
N TYR A 66 15.90 -0.51 1.42
CA TYR A 66 15.72 0.09 0.11
C TYR A 66 16.00 -0.94 -0.98
N LEU A 67 15.07 -1.10 -1.92
CA LEU A 67 15.14 -2.12 -2.96
C LEU A 67 15.12 -1.50 -4.36
N GLU A 68 16.11 -1.90 -5.16
CA GLU A 68 16.06 -1.74 -6.60
C GLU A 68 15.15 -2.81 -7.25
N GLU A 69 14.66 -2.54 -8.46
CA GLU A 69 13.73 -3.45 -9.15
C GLU A 69 14.26 -4.88 -9.33
N GLU A 70 15.57 -5.03 -9.53
CA GLU A 70 16.23 -6.33 -9.69
C GLU A 70 16.30 -7.13 -8.39
N ASN A 71 16.29 -6.45 -7.24
CA ASN A 71 16.32 -7.06 -5.92
C ASN A 71 14.90 -7.41 -5.41
N MET A 72 13.84 -6.96 -6.08
CA MET A 72 12.47 -7.39 -5.78
C MET A 72 12.27 -8.80 -6.35
N ASN A 73 12.81 -9.81 -5.66
CA ASN A 73 12.77 -11.21 -6.04
C ASN A 73 12.69 -12.13 -4.81
N THR A 74 12.31 -13.39 -5.07
CA THR A 74 12.07 -14.40 -4.01
C THR A 74 13.27 -14.62 -3.10
N GLU A 75 14.47 -14.71 -3.65
CA GLU A 75 15.70 -15.02 -2.88
C GLU A 75 15.99 -13.88 -1.88
N TYR A 76 15.96 -12.65 -2.34
CA TYR A 76 16.20 -11.49 -1.49
C TYR A 76 15.12 -11.32 -0.40
N LEU A 77 13.86 -11.57 -0.72
CA LEU A 77 12.78 -11.50 0.28
C LEU A 77 12.92 -12.60 1.35
N LEU A 78 13.40 -13.80 1.00
CA LEU A 78 13.70 -14.85 1.96
C LEU A 78 14.86 -14.46 2.88
N ASP A 79 15.92 -13.86 2.36
CA ASP A 79 17.03 -13.36 3.15
C ASP A 79 16.59 -12.29 4.15
N LEU A 80 15.70 -11.38 3.73
CA LEU A 80 15.13 -10.36 4.62
C LEU A 80 14.22 -10.99 5.70
N GLN A 81 13.41 -11.98 5.34
CA GLN A 81 12.62 -12.74 6.31
C GLN A 81 13.51 -13.40 7.37
N ASP A 82 14.60 -14.02 6.96
CA ASP A 82 15.52 -14.68 7.88
C ASP A 82 16.29 -13.68 8.74
N LYS A 83 16.65 -12.53 8.17
CA LYS A 83 17.41 -11.48 8.86
C LYS A 83 16.60 -10.78 9.95
N TYR A 84 15.35 -10.40 9.64
CA TYR A 84 14.56 -9.53 10.50
C TYR A 84 13.45 -10.25 11.26
N GLN A 85 13.05 -11.45 10.84
CA GLN A 85 11.94 -12.21 11.44
C GLN A 85 10.70 -11.33 11.69
N PRO A 86 10.23 -10.57 10.66
CA PRO A 86 9.17 -9.61 10.85
C PRO A 86 7.85 -10.31 11.14
N THR A 87 7.01 -9.68 11.94
CA THR A 87 5.60 -10.07 12.16
C THR A 87 4.64 -9.27 11.27
N ARG A 88 5.17 -8.25 10.57
CA ARG A 88 4.45 -7.38 9.64
C ARG A 88 5.39 -6.88 8.56
N VAL A 89 4.87 -6.74 7.35
CA VAL A 89 5.61 -6.16 6.22
C VAL A 89 4.83 -5.01 5.61
N MET A 90 5.52 -3.93 5.31
CA MET A 90 4.98 -2.79 4.56
C MET A 90 5.85 -2.58 3.33
N ILE A 91 5.23 -2.37 2.17
CA ILE A 91 5.95 -2.20 0.90
C ILE A 91 5.52 -0.88 0.27
N GLU A 92 6.43 0.09 0.22
CA GLU A 92 6.29 1.28 -0.59
C GLU A 92 6.77 0.96 -2.01
N TYR A 93 5.83 0.60 -2.88
CA TYR A 93 6.13 0.12 -4.22
C TYR A 93 6.41 1.27 -5.19
N ASN A 94 7.39 1.08 -6.07
CA ASN A 94 7.73 2.06 -7.09
C ASN A 94 6.61 2.19 -8.13
N GLY A 95 6.09 3.40 -8.28
CA GLY A 95 4.95 3.71 -9.15
C GLY A 95 5.19 3.51 -10.64
N THR A 96 6.44 3.30 -11.07
CA THR A 96 6.81 3.05 -12.47
C THR A 96 7.07 1.58 -12.78
N TRP A 97 7.20 0.72 -11.77
CA TRP A 97 7.38 -0.71 -11.98
C TRP A 97 6.06 -1.38 -12.34
N LYS A 98 6.16 -2.46 -13.11
CA LYS A 98 4.96 -3.22 -13.50
C LYS A 98 4.37 -3.97 -12.32
N VAL A 99 3.08 -3.81 -12.10
CA VAL A 99 2.34 -4.48 -11.02
C VAL A 99 2.30 -5.99 -11.24
N ASP A 100 2.17 -6.45 -12.47
CA ASP A 100 2.21 -7.89 -12.82
C ASP A 100 3.52 -8.56 -12.37
N LYS A 101 4.65 -7.85 -12.42
CA LYS A 101 5.93 -8.36 -11.95
C LYS A 101 5.89 -8.65 -10.47
N LEU A 102 5.32 -7.74 -9.68
CA LEU A 102 5.19 -7.89 -8.24
C LEU A 102 4.33 -9.11 -7.88
N PHE A 103 3.17 -9.25 -8.49
CA PHE A 103 2.29 -10.40 -8.24
C PHE A 103 2.82 -11.73 -8.79
N GLY A 104 3.86 -11.69 -9.62
CA GLY A 104 4.57 -12.88 -10.09
C GLY A 104 5.66 -13.39 -9.15
N ILE A 105 6.05 -12.62 -8.14
CA ILE A 105 7.10 -12.99 -7.20
C ILE A 105 6.54 -13.97 -6.16
N ARG A 106 7.27 -15.04 -5.88
CA ARG A 106 6.97 -15.91 -4.75
C ARG A 106 7.52 -15.26 -3.48
N VAL A 107 6.62 -14.95 -2.56
CA VAL A 107 6.98 -14.34 -1.27
C VAL A 107 7.29 -15.41 -0.22
N PRO A 108 8.00 -15.06 0.86
CA PRO A 108 8.25 -15.96 1.98
C PRO A 108 6.95 -16.55 2.54
N LYS A 109 7.06 -17.80 3.00
CA LYS A 109 5.91 -18.51 3.56
C LYS A 109 5.33 -17.78 4.76
N GLY A 110 4.01 -17.59 4.74
CA GLY A 110 3.27 -16.84 5.76
C GLY A 110 3.02 -15.39 5.38
N TRP A 111 3.73 -14.83 4.40
CA TRP A 111 3.43 -13.48 3.93
C TRP A 111 2.10 -13.50 3.15
N THR A 112 1.17 -12.66 3.59
CA THR A 112 -0.16 -12.54 2.97
C THR A 112 -0.46 -11.06 2.72
N VAL A 113 -0.72 -10.69 1.46
CA VAL A 113 -1.15 -9.32 1.14
C VAL A 113 -2.56 -9.14 1.71
N VAL A 114 -2.68 -8.29 2.72
CA VAL A 114 -3.96 -8.01 3.39
C VAL A 114 -4.58 -6.71 2.94
N GLN A 115 -3.77 -5.78 2.40
CA GLN A 115 -4.28 -4.51 1.91
C GLN A 115 -3.37 -3.90 0.85
N VAL A 116 -3.98 -3.38 -0.22
CA VAL A 116 -3.34 -2.59 -1.27
C VAL A 116 -3.95 -1.19 -1.27
N ILE A 117 -3.16 -0.18 -0.92
CA ILE A 117 -3.58 1.22 -0.90
C ILE A 117 -2.89 1.95 -2.05
N THR A 118 -3.67 2.58 -2.93
CA THR A 118 -3.13 3.40 -4.03
C THR A 118 -3.35 4.88 -3.75
N PHE A 119 -2.26 5.63 -3.70
CA PHE A 119 -2.25 7.07 -3.49
C PHE A 119 -2.27 7.81 -4.82
N VAL A 120 -3.14 8.79 -4.92
CA VAL A 120 -3.34 9.61 -6.13
C VAL A 120 -3.34 11.08 -5.75
N ASP A 121 -2.39 11.82 -6.29
CA ASP A 121 -2.45 13.28 -6.21
C ASP A 121 -3.58 13.81 -7.10
N SER A 122 -4.62 14.36 -6.46
CA SER A 122 -5.82 14.85 -7.16
C SER A 122 -5.53 15.99 -8.14
N THR A 123 -4.43 16.72 -7.93
CA THR A 123 -4.03 17.86 -8.77
C THR A 123 -3.41 17.40 -10.09
N THR A 124 -2.86 16.19 -10.14
CA THR A 124 -2.18 15.63 -11.31
C THR A 124 -2.93 14.46 -11.96
N PHE A 125 -3.98 13.97 -11.34
CA PHE A 125 -4.72 12.78 -11.78
C PHE A 125 -5.17 12.85 -13.24
N ASP A 126 -5.80 13.97 -13.66
CA ASP A 126 -6.25 14.14 -15.04
C ASP A 126 -5.11 14.08 -16.06
N VAL A 127 -3.91 14.53 -15.68
CA VAL A 127 -2.72 14.48 -16.52
C VAL A 127 -2.22 13.04 -16.65
N TYR A 128 -2.10 12.33 -15.52
CA TYR A 128 -1.61 10.94 -15.51
C TYR A 128 -2.58 9.98 -16.19
N ILE A 129 -3.88 10.08 -15.93
CA ILE A 129 -4.87 9.18 -16.55
C ILE A 129 -4.95 9.37 -18.06
N ASN A 130 -4.63 10.55 -18.58
CA ASN A 130 -4.62 10.82 -20.02
C ASN A 130 -3.31 10.41 -20.71
N ASN A 131 -2.16 10.53 -20.03
CA ASN A 131 -0.86 10.29 -20.63
C ASN A 131 -0.25 8.93 -20.28
N MET A 132 -0.55 8.39 -19.10
CA MET A 132 0.01 7.14 -18.57
C MET A 132 -1.10 6.17 -18.17
N LYS A 133 -2.19 6.15 -18.95
CA LYS A 133 -3.42 5.43 -18.63
C LYS A 133 -3.21 3.97 -18.23
N ALA A 134 -2.39 3.24 -18.97
CA ALA A 134 -2.18 1.81 -18.73
C ALA A 134 -1.60 1.56 -17.33
N MET A 135 -0.56 2.31 -16.95
CA MET A 135 0.09 2.17 -15.64
C MET A 135 -0.85 2.62 -14.50
N MET A 136 -1.55 3.74 -14.69
CA MET A 136 -2.52 4.21 -13.69
C MET A 136 -3.64 3.20 -13.49
N MET A 137 -4.22 2.67 -14.58
CA MET A 137 -5.29 1.68 -14.52
C MET A 137 -4.84 0.38 -13.85
N GLU A 138 -3.61 -0.06 -14.08
CA GLU A 138 -3.04 -1.25 -13.45
C GLU A 138 -3.02 -1.11 -11.92
N GLN A 139 -2.49 0.01 -11.41
CA GLN A 139 -2.44 0.28 -9.97
C GLN A 139 -3.84 0.45 -9.35
N LEU A 140 -4.72 1.22 -10.01
CA LEU A 140 -6.07 1.47 -9.50
C LEU A 140 -6.97 0.23 -9.54
N SER A 141 -6.72 -0.71 -10.47
CA SER A 141 -7.51 -1.95 -10.57
C SER A 141 -7.19 -2.96 -9.47
N THR A 142 -5.99 -2.93 -8.93
CA THR A 142 -5.51 -3.84 -7.88
C THR A 142 -5.72 -3.30 -6.48
N ALA A 143 -6.14 -2.03 -6.34
CA ALA A 143 -6.30 -1.38 -5.06
C ALA A 143 -7.56 -1.84 -4.31
N ASP A 144 -7.41 -2.08 -3.01
CA ASP A 144 -8.52 -2.22 -2.06
C ASP A 144 -9.01 -0.83 -1.62
N MET A 145 -8.08 0.12 -1.53
CA MET A 145 -8.35 1.50 -1.14
C MET A 145 -7.61 2.46 -2.09
N ILE A 146 -8.29 3.50 -2.51
CA ILE A 146 -7.72 4.57 -3.33
C ILE A 146 -7.89 5.89 -2.60
N ILE A 147 -6.78 6.53 -2.26
CA ILE A 147 -6.75 7.80 -1.55
C ILE A 147 -6.38 8.91 -2.54
N PHE A 148 -7.32 9.73 -2.88
CA PHE A 148 -7.07 11.01 -3.56
C PHE A 148 -6.70 12.04 -2.51
N ASN A 149 -5.45 12.45 -2.46
CA ASN A 149 -5.00 13.49 -1.54
C ASN A 149 -4.92 14.87 -2.22
N ARG A 150 -4.56 15.89 -1.44
CA ARG A 150 -4.44 17.28 -1.87
C ARG A 150 -5.70 17.81 -2.55
N CYS A 151 -6.86 17.27 -2.19
CA CYS A 151 -8.14 17.69 -2.73
C CYS A 151 -8.49 19.12 -2.29
N ASP A 152 -9.17 19.84 -3.17
CA ASP A 152 -9.73 21.16 -2.90
C ASP A 152 -11.19 21.25 -3.43
N GLU A 153 -11.75 22.46 -3.41
CA GLU A 153 -13.12 22.74 -3.87
C GLU A 153 -13.34 22.48 -5.37
N ASN A 154 -12.24 22.48 -6.17
CA ASN A 154 -12.28 22.25 -7.61
C ASN A 154 -12.08 20.77 -7.96
N THR A 155 -11.73 19.92 -7.00
CA THR A 155 -11.51 18.49 -7.22
C THR A 155 -12.79 17.82 -7.65
N LYS A 156 -12.78 17.14 -8.79
CA LYS A 156 -13.94 16.47 -9.41
C LYS A 156 -14.30 15.15 -8.71
N LYS A 157 -14.48 15.16 -7.38
CA LYS A 157 -14.66 13.99 -6.53
C LYS A 157 -15.67 12.98 -7.09
N ALA A 158 -16.88 13.42 -7.43
CA ALA A 158 -17.94 12.57 -7.96
C ALA A 158 -17.61 11.94 -9.33
N GLU A 159 -16.89 12.67 -10.19
CA GLU A 159 -16.42 12.16 -11.48
C GLU A 159 -15.34 11.11 -11.30
N TYR A 160 -14.35 11.39 -10.45
CA TYR A 160 -13.25 10.46 -10.14
C TYR A 160 -13.79 9.17 -9.52
N ARG A 161 -14.65 9.27 -8.49
CA ARG A 161 -15.29 8.10 -7.87
C ARG A 161 -16.06 7.26 -8.90
N ARG A 162 -16.87 7.90 -9.75
CA ARG A 162 -17.62 7.19 -10.80
C ARG A 162 -16.69 6.47 -11.77
N SER A 163 -15.60 7.12 -12.16
CA SER A 163 -14.61 6.54 -13.07
C SER A 163 -13.94 5.32 -12.46
N ILE A 164 -13.53 5.39 -11.20
CA ILE A 164 -12.94 4.26 -10.46
C ILE A 164 -13.94 3.10 -10.34
N LYS A 165 -15.14 3.37 -9.83
CA LYS A 165 -16.17 2.35 -9.61
C LYS A 165 -16.66 1.68 -10.91
N ALA A 166 -16.39 2.25 -12.07
CA ALA A 166 -16.70 1.64 -13.37
C ALA A 166 -15.84 0.39 -13.66
N PHE A 167 -14.62 0.30 -13.12
CA PHE A 167 -13.72 -0.82 -13.34
C PHE A 167 -13.24 -1.51 -12.03
N ASN A 168 -13.16 -0.79 -10.92
CA ASN A 168 -12.88 -1.34 -9.60
C ASN A 168 -14.01 -0.99 -8.63
N ARG A 169 -15.05 -1.85 -8.59
CA ARG A 169 -16.24 -1.63 -7.76
C ARG A 169 -15.96 -1.85 -6.27
N ARG A 170 -14.96 -2.67 -5.94
CA ARG A 170 -14.64 -3.06 -4.56
C ARG A 170 -13.82 -1.97 -3.86
N ALA A 171 -12.93 -1.27 -4.57
CA ALA A 171 -12.07 -0.29 -3.96
C ALA A 171 -12.85 0.79 -3.21
N GLN A 172 -12.45 1.04 -1.98
CA GLN A 172 -12.85 2.27 -1.29
C GLN A 172 -12.19 3.47 -1.96
N VAL A 173 -12.94 4.56 -2.14
CA VAL A 173 -12.40 5.78 -2.72
C VAL A 173 -12.57 6.91 -1.70
N ILE A 174 -11.44 7.38 -1.20
CA ILE A 174 -11.35 8.42 -0.18
C ILE A 174 -10.79 9.67 -0.80
N PHE A 175 -11.31 10.83 -0.40
CA PHE A 175 -10.79 12.13 -0.80
C PHE A 175 -10.31 12.88 0.45
N GLU A 176 -9.04 13.21 0.45
CA GLU A 176 -8.38 13.88 1.55
C GLU A 176 -8.00 15.31 1.12
N ASN A 177 -8.34 16.29 1.92
CA ASN A 177 -7.97 17.67 1.65
C ASN A 177 -6.50 17.94 2.02
N LYS A 178 -6.04 19.18 1.80
CA LYS A 178 -4.66 19.58 2.09
C LYS A 178 -4.31 19.55 3.59
N ASP A 179 -5.31 19.52 4.45
CA ASP A 179 -5.15 19.48 5.90
C ASP A 179 -5.23 18.05 6.46
N GLY A 180 -5.25 17.04 5.57
CA GLY A 180 -5.33 15.62 5.95
C GLY A 180 -6.71 15.19 6.45
N LEU A 181 -7.75 16.00 6.23
CA LEU A 181 -9.11 15.63 6.60
C LEU A 181 -9.77 14.87 5.46
N ALA A 182 -10.15 13.65 5.73
CA ALA A 182 -10.82 12.80 4.76
C ALA A 182 -12.31 13.15 4.64
N ASP A 183 -12.78 13.25 3.39
CA ASP A 183 -14.19 13.35 3.06
C ASP A 183 -14.67 11.92 2.75
N VAL A 184 -15.29 11.31 3.75
CA VAL A 184 -15.85 9.96 3.66
C VAL A 184 -17.34 10.10 3.43
N ASP A 185 -17.88 9.51 2.37
CA ASP A 185 -19.33 9.54 2.12
C ASP A 185 -20.10 8.92 3.29
N ASP A 186 -21.17 9.59 3.72
CA ASP A 186 -22.04 9.22 4.84
C ASP A 186 -22.69 7.81 4.72
N GLU A 187 -22.62 7.17 3.58
CA GLU A 187 -23.18 5.82 3.36
C GLU A 187 -22.20 4.68 3.65
N GLU A 188 -20.90 4.99 3.76
CA GLU A 188 -19.89 4.04 4.21
C GLU A 188 -19.24 4.62 5.47
N VAL A 189 -19.88 4.42 6.61
CA VAL A 189 -19.33 4.82 7.91
C VAL A 189 -18.05 4.04 8.16
N PHE A 190 -16.93 4.62 7.75
CA PHE A 190 -15.62 4.15 8.17
C PHE A 190 -15.17 4.93 9.40
N LEU A 191 -15.08 4.19 10.47
CA LEU A 191 -14.26 4.55 11.62
C LEU A 191 -12.83 4.86 11.14
N PRO A 192 -12.09 5.74 11.82
CA PRO A 192 -10.79 6.19 11.37
C PRO A 192 -9.91 4.99 11.06
N TYR A 193 -9.39 4.97 9.84
CA TYR A 193 -8.45 4.01 9.26
C TYR A 193 -8.02 2.91 10.21
N ASP A 194 -8.83 1.90 10.41
CA ASP A 194 -8.37 0.69 11.04
C ASP A 194 -7.76 -0.18 9.95
N ILE A 195 -6.49 0.11 9.63
CA ILE A 195 -5.72 -0.70 8.69
C ILE A 195 -5.49 -2.14 9.20
N ASN A 196 -5.88 -2.45 10.43
CA ASN A 196 -5.88 -3.80 10.98
C ASN A 196 -7.15 -4.59 10.61
N GLN A 197 -8.17 -3.92 10.05
CA GLN A 197 -9.33 -4.66 9.55
C GLN A 197 -9.18 -4.86 8.05
N PRO A 198 -9.19 -6.11 7.56
CA PRO A 198 -9.27 -6.35 6.14
C PRO A 198 -10.54 -5.70 5.61
N VAL A 199 -10.39 -4.82 4.61
CA VAL A 199 -11.51 -4.11 3.96
C VAL A 199 -12.41 -5.07 3.20
N ILE A 200 -11.99 -6.33 3.03
CA ILE A 200 -12.73 -7.38 2.35
C ILE A 200 -12.49 -8.69 3.11
N GLU A 201 -13.56 -9.35 3.54
CA GLU A 201 -13.54 -10.81 3.69
C GLU A 201 -13.36 -11.37 2.29
N LEU A 202 -12.13 -11.78 1.97
CA LEU A 202 -11.82 -12.47 0.73
C LEU A 202 -12.57 -13.80 0.75
N GLU A 203 -13.61 -13.94 -0.06
CA GLU A 203 -14.08 -15.27 -0.43
C GLU A 203 -12.92 -15.96 -1.14
N ASP A 204 -12.60 -17.17 -0.71
CA ASP A 204 -11.38 -17.95 -1.00
C ASP A 204 -11.04 -18.21 -2.49
N ASP A 205 -11.80 -17.70 -3.45
CA ASP A 205 -11.76 -18.16 -4.85
C ASP A 205 -11.17 -17.18 -5.88
N ASP A 206 -10.81 -15.93 -5.53
CA ASP A 206 -10.60 -14.91 -6.58
C ASP A 206 -9.20 -14.26 -6.66
N PHE A 207 -8.23 -14.59 -5.81
CA PHE A 207 -6.88 -14.08 -5.93
C PHE A 207 -5.82 -15.17 -5.83
N GLY A 208 -4.91 -15.15 -6.82
CA GLY A 208 -3.73 -15.99 -6.84
C GLY A 208 -2.84 -15.67 -5.64
N ILE A 209 -3.02 -16.42 -4.60
CA ILE A 209 -2.27 -16.31 -3.35
C ILE A 209 -0.86 -16.79 -3.60
N PHE A 210 0.11 -16.00 -3.19
CA PHE A 210 1.52 -16.32 -3.20
C PHE A 210 1.81 -17.37 -2.13
N TYR A 211 1.92 -18.64 -2.50
CA TYR A 211 2.41 -19.69 -1.62
C TYR A 211 3.71 -20.27 -2.18
N ILE A 212 4.67 -20.47 -1.29
CA ILE A 212 5.80 -21.37 -1.53
C ILE A 212 5.56 -22.60 -0.66
N ASP A 213 5.48 -23.78 -1.29
CA ASP A 213 5.54 -25.07 -0.58
C ASP A 213 6.95 -25.34 -0.03
#